data_a7675c99b43c855a59c2bd98d430d109
#
_entry.id   a7675c99b43c855a59c2bd98d430d109
#
_cell.length_a   1.000
_cell.length_b   1.000
_cell.length_c   1.000
_cell.angle_alpha   90.00
_cell.angle_beta   90.00
_cell.angle_gamma   90.00
#
_symmetry.space_group_name_H-M   'P 1'
#
loop_
_entity.id
_entity.type
_entity.pdbx_description
1 polymer ?
#
loop_
_entity_poly.entity_id
_entity_poly.type
_entity_poly.pdbx_seq_one_letter_code
_entity_poly.pdbx_strand_id
1 'polypeptide(L)'
;MTRAVMSRRHLLGAGVCALTGAVSLPGAASEHAGIGLDAAKEQLIRKWYAAWEQKKWGPVDALLADNFTFSSAAGDDHISKSEFKTKCWQSQINFVDRFELERVIGNRNDAFVKYLCRTKNGKSFRNVEYLRVTDEKVEAIECYFGEESSFPSAVSGGR
;
A
#
# COMPACT_ATOMS: atom_id res chain seq x y z
N MET A 1 -22.88 -71.45 -20.20
CA MET A 1 -24.14 -71.69 -20.93
C MET A 1 -24.78 -70.34 -21.12
N THR A 2 -24.96 -69.80 -22.19
CA THR A 2 -25.46 -69.84 -23.50
C THR A 2 -25.46 -68.38 -23.98
N ARG A 3 -24.63 -67.97 -24.88
CA ARG A 3 -24.76 -67.65 -26.29
C ARG A 3 -26.12 -67.08 -26.77
N ALA A 4 -26.04 -65.86 -27.37
CA ALA A 4 -26.62 -65.52 -28.69
C ALA A 4 -26.36 -64.00 -28.90
N VAL A 5 -25.57 -63.50 -29.82
CA VAL A 5 -25.43 -63.46 -31.28
C VAL A 5 -26.50 -62.60 -31.99
N MET A 6 -25.94 -61.57 -32.62
CA MET A 6 -26.30 -60.91 -33.90
C MET A 6 -27.63 -60.17 -34.05
N SER A 7 -27.57 -58.89 -34.49
CA SER A 7 -27.78 -58.59 -35.92
C SER A 7 -27.52 -57.13 -36.28
N ARG A 8 -26.84 -56.97 -37.41
CA ARG A 8 -26.67 -55.69 -38.14
C ARG A 8 -27.96 -55.32 -38.87
N ARG A 9 -28.25 -54.05 -38.96
CA ARG A 9 -28.84 -53.49 -40.21
C ARG A 9 -28.49 -51.99 -40.34
N HIS A 10 -27.90 -51.68 -41.49
CA HIS A 10 -27.67 -50.34 -42.02
C HIS A 10 -28.97 -49.64 -42.32
N LEU A 11 -29.01 -48.31 -42.16
CA LEU A 11 -29.82 -47.44 -42.97
C LEU A 11 -29.15 -46.06 -43.03
N LEU A 12 -28.87 -45.65 -44.26
CA LEU A 12 -28.42 -44.32 -44.67
C LEU A 12 -29.55 -43.30 -44.45
N GLY A 13 -29.21 -42.14 -43.98
CA GLY A 13 -30.14 -41.00 -43.89
C GLY A 13 -29.37 -39.66 -43.81
N ALA A 14 -29.31 -39.04 -44.92
CA ALA A 14 -29.17 -37.62 -45.28
C ALA A 14 -28.79 -36.60 -44.21
N GLY A 15 -27.80 -35.78 -44.59
CA GLY A 15 -27.26 -34.65 -43.84
C GLY A 15 -28.25 -33.52 -43.58
N VAL A 16 -28.06 -32.93 -42.42
CA VAL A 16 -28.46 -31.56 -42.15
C VAL A 16 -27.24 -30.84 -41.55
N CYS A 17 -26.70 -29.90 -42.32
CA CYS A 17 -25.70 -28.95 -41.81
C CYS A 17 -26.40 -28.04 -40.81
N ALA A 18 -26.24 -28.31 -39.55
CA ALA A 18 -26.53 -27.34 -38.49
C ALA A 18 -25.29 -26.49 -38.30
N LEU A 19 -25.37 -25.24 -38.78
CA LEU A 19 -24.46 -24.15 -38.43
C LEU A 19 -24.65 -23.85 -36.94
N THR A 20 -23.87 -24.49 -36.10
CA THR A 20 -23.74 -24.03 -34.69
C THR A 20 -22.90 -22.77 -34.68
N GLY A 21 -23.57 -21.63 -34.72
CA GLY A 21 -22.95 -20.36 -34.40
C GLY A 21 -22.44 -20.43 -32.96
N ALA A 22 -21.11 -20.44 -32.81
CA ALA A 22 -20.48 -20.23 -31.52
C ALA A 22 -20.80 -18.81 -31.06
N VAL A 23 -21.78 -18.69 -30.19
CA VAL A 23 -21.99 -17.44 -29.43
C VAL A 23 -20.80 -17.36 -28.47
N SER A 24 -19.79 -16.59 -28.88
CA SER A 24 -18.75 -16.14 -27.97
C SER A 24 -19.40 -15.21 -26.96
N LEU A 25 -19.70 -15.73 -25.78
CA LEU A 25 -20.00 -14.89 -24.63
C LEU A 25 -18.75 -14.02 -24.41
N PRO A 26 -18.91 -12.67 -24.34
CA PRO A 26 -17.81 -11.85 -23.89
C PRO A 26 -17.48 -12.34 -22.49
N GLY A 27 -16.28 -12.91 -22.35
CA GLY A 27 -15.73 -13.21 -21.04
C GLY A 27 -15.77 -11.92 -20.25
N ALA A 28 -16.59 -11.87 -19.21
CA ALA A 28 -16.49 -10.87 -18.20
C ALA A 28 -15.06 -11.01 -17.65
N ALA A 29 -14.15 -10.19 -18.17
CA ALA A 29 -12.92 -9.91 -17.49
C ALA A 29 -13.38 -9.35 -16.14
N SER A 30 -13.32 -10.20 -15.12
CA SER A 30 -13.44 -9.78 -13.75
C SER A 30 -12.29 -8.81 -13.57
N GLU A 31 -12.59 -7.51 -13.70
CA GLU A 31 -11.73 -6.47 -13.19
C GLU A 31 -11.60 -6.77 -11.69
N HIS A 32 -10.59 -7.51 -11.34
CA HIS A 32 -10.00 -7.42 -10.02
C HIS A 32 -9.49 -5.98 -9.94
N ALA A 33 -10.40 -5.05 -9.59
CA ALA A 33 -10.05 -3.71 -9.17
C ALA A 33 -8.97 -3.90 -8.12
N GLY A 34 -7.73 -3.51 -8.48
CA GLY A 34 -6.54 -3.88 -7.76
C GLY A 34 -6.67 -3.60 -6.26
N ILE A 35 -6.54 -4.65 -5.46
CA ILE A 35 -6.39 -4.57 -4.00
C ILE A 35 -4.96 -4.06 -3.75
N GLY A 36 -4.62 -2.92 -4.30
CA GLY A 36 -3.29 -2.34 -4.20
C GLY A 36 -3.38 -0.83 -4.11
N LEU A 37 -2.36 -0.25 -3.53
CA LEU A 37 -2.17 1.19 -3.56
C LEU A 37 -1.93 1.63 -5.00
N ASP A 38 -2.62 2.67 -5.41
CA ASP A 38 -2.44 3.31 -6.70
C ASP A 38 -1.01 3.89 -6.80
N ALA A 39 -0.40 3.79 -7.97
CA ALA A 39 0.98 4.23 -8.21
C ALA A 39 1.19 5.73 -7.93
N ALA A 40 0.19 6.58 -8.19
CA ALA A 40 0.25 8.00 -7.90
C ALA A 40 0.30 8.26 -6.39
N LYS A 41 -0.50 7.53 -5.62
CA LYS A 41 -0.53 7.61 -4.15
C LYS A 41 0.74 7.05 -3.51
N GLU A 42 1.27 5.95 -4.03
CA GLU A 42 2.57 5.45 -3.59
C GLU A 42 3.66 6.50 -3.84
N GLN A 43 3.63 7.17 -4.99
CA GLN A 43 4.58 8.24 -5.29
C GLN A 43 4.40 9.44 -4.36
N LEU A 44 3.15 9.82 -4.00
CA LEU A 44 2.88 10.86 -3.01
C LEU A 44 3.48 10.51 -1.65
N ILE A 45 3.29 9.27 -1.19
CA ILE A 45 3.88 8.79 0.07
C ILE A 45 5.40 8.88 0.02
N ARG A 46 6.04 8.43 -1.05
CA ARG A 46 7.50 8.54 -1.21
C ARG A 46 7.99 9.99 -1.21
N LYS A 47 7.24 10.90 -1.85
CA LYS A 47 7.50 12.35 -1.81
C LYS A 47 7.39 12.92 -0.41
N TRP A 48 6.46 12.42 0.41
CA TRP A 48 6.30 12.82 1.80
C TRP A 48 7.59 12.58 2.60
N TYR A 49 8.14 11.38 2.59
CA TYR A 49 9.37 11.07 3.30
C TYR A 49 10.58 11.84 2.73
N ALA A 50 10.68 11.98 1.42
CA ALA A 50 11.72 12.78 0.78
C ALA A 50 11.64 14.28 1.13
N ALA A 51 10.44 14.82 1.36
CA ALA A 51 10.25 16.20 1.80
C ALA A 51 10.80 16.44 3.20
N TRP A 52 10.69 15.48 4.11
CA TRP A 52 11.31 15.51 5.43
C TRP A 52 12.82 15.62 5.37
N GLU A 53 13.45 14.91 4.45
CA GLU A 53 14.90 14.89 4.28
C GLU A 53 15.45 16.24 3.80
N GLN A 54 14.62 17.06 3.16
CA GLN A 54 14.99 18.42 2.76
C GLN A 54 15.16 19.40 3.93
N LYS A 55 14.68 19.06 5.12
CA LYS A 55 14.74 19.88 6.34
C LYS A 55 14.08 21.27 6.17
N LYS A 56 13.08 21.37 5.30
CA LYS A 56 12.32 22.60 5.02
C LYS A 56 10.83 22.32 5.19
N TRP A 57 10.14 23.18 5.93
CA TRP A 57 8.71 23.00 6.17
C TRP A 57 7.86 23.14 4.90
N GLY A 58 8.17 24.09 4.03
CA GLY A 58 7.38 24.36 2.83
C GLY A 58 7.08 23.13 1.97
N PRO A 59 8.06 22.32 1.58
CA PRO A 59 7.82 21.05 0.87
C PRO A 59 6.93 20.06 1.63
N VAL A 60 7.05 20.00 2.95
CA VAL A 60 6.21 19.15 3.81
C VAL A 60 4.78 19.68 3.86
N ASP A 61 4.62 20.98 4.13
CA ASP A 61 3.32 21.66 4.18
C ASP A 61 2.54 21.52 2.87
N ALA A 62 3.25 21.61 1.74
CA ALA A 62 2.65 21.47 0.41
C ALA A 62 2.04 20.10 0.14
N LEU A 63 2.46 19.06 0.86
CA LEU A 63 1.94 17.70 0.73
C LEU A 63 0.80 17.40 1.71
N LEU A 64 0.58 18.22 2.73
CA LEU A 64 -0.46 18.04 3.73
C LEU A 64 -1.77 18.71 3.32
N ALA A 65 -2.89 18.05 3.57
CA ALA A 65 -4.22 18.63 3.42
C ALA A 65 -4.45 19.73 4.46
N ASP A 66 -5.40 20.63 4.20
CA ASP A 66 -5.72 21.70 5.16
C ASP A 66 -6.36 21.13 6.45
N ASN A 67 -7.12 20.06 6.33
CA ASN A 67 -7.73 19.32 7.42
C ASN A 67 -6.84 18.19 7.96
N PHE A 68 -5.54 18.22 7.69
CA PHE A 68 -4.58 17.20 8.13
C PHE A 68 -4.63 16.96 9.64
N THR A 69 -4.54 15.69 10.02
CA THR A 69 -4.43 15.27 11.42
C THR A 69 -3.24 14.33 11.63
N PHE A 70 -2.68 14.39 12.83
CA PHE A 70 -1.62 13.47 13.25
C PHE A 70 -1.93 12.86 14.61
N SER A 71 -1.68 11.56 14.74
CA SER A 71 -1.75 10.85 16.01
C SER A 71 -0.48 10.04 16.22
N SER A 72 -0.09 9.85 17.48
CA SER A 72 1.07 9.03 17.82
C SER A 72 0.94 8.31 19.15
N ALA A 73 1.75 7.26 19.32
CA ALA A 73 1.85 6.53 20.59
C ALA A 73 2.42 7.40 21.75
N ALA A 74 2.95 8.60 21.47
CA ALA A 74 3.41 9.55 22.47
C ALA A 74 2.27 10.38 23.12
N GLY A 75 1.02 10.12 22.74
CA GLY A 75 -0.15 10.79 23.29
C GLY A 75 -0.69 11.92 22.41
N ASP A 76 -0.20 12.07 21.20
CA ASP A 76 -0.83 12.95 20.22
C ASP A 76 -2.11 12.29 19.70
N ASP A 77 -3.22 13.00 19.74
CA ASP A 77 -4.51 12.49 19.26
C ASP A 77 -5.15 13.51 18.32
N HIS A 78 -5.16 13.22 17.03
CA HIS A 78 -5.71 14.04 15.95
C HIS A 78 -5.27 15.52 15.99
N ILE A 79 -4.00 15.76 16.38
CA ILE A 79 -3.47 17.11 16.39
C ILE A 79 -3.45 17.72 14.99
N SER A 80 -3.69 19.02 14.92
CA SER A 80 -3.76 19.77 13.67
C SER A 80 -2.41 19.90 12.98
N LYS A 81 -2.41 20.29 11.70
CA LYS A 81 -1.19 20.58 10.92
C LYS A 81 -0.26 21.57 11.61
N SER A 82 -0.81 22.62 12.25
CA SER A 82 -0.03 23.62 12.98
C SER A 82 0.62 23.05 14.24
N GLU A 83 -0.10 22.23 14.98
CA GLU A 83 0.42 21.54 16.17
C GLU A 83 1.48 20.50 15.77
N PHE A 84 1.22 19.73 14.70
CA PHE A 84 2.20 18.79 14.15
C PHE A 84 3.51 19.50 13.79
N LYS A 85 3.43 20.68 13.15
CA LYS A 85 4.62 21.47 12.84
C LYS A 85 5.42 21.80 14.10
N THR A 86 4.76 22.26 15.15
CA THR A 86 5.44 22.72 16.38
C THR A 86 5.88 21.58 17.29
N LYS A 87 5.05 20.55 17.46
CA LYS A 87 5.33 19.44 18.38
C LYS A 87 6.24 18.37 17.76
N CYS A 88 5.98 17.99 16.52
CA CYS A 88 6.66 16.86 15.87
C CYS A 88 7.76 17.32 14.91
N TRP A 89 7.42 18.12 13.92
CA TRP A 89 8.38 18.56 12.91
C TRP A 89 9.59 19.28 13.52
N GLN A 90 9.36 20.32 14.31
CA GLN A 90 10.44 21.12 14.89
C GLN A 90 11.34 20.33 15.85
N SER A 91 10.80 19.35 16.55
CA SER A 91 11.59 18.49 17.44
C SER A 91 12.43 17.48 16.66
N GLN A 92 11.94 16.98 15.55
CA GLN A 92 12.54 15.86 14.81
C GLN A 92 13.49 16.30 13.68
N ILE A 93 13.32 17.51 13.14
CA ILE A 93 14.11 17.99 11.99
C ILE A 93 15.61 17.95 12.22
N ASN A 94 16.05 18.17 13.45
CA ASN A 94 17.47 18.15 13.82
C ASN A 94 18.00 16.75 14.12
N PHE A 95 17.12 15.83 14.39
CA PHE A 95 17.41 14.48 14.81
C PHE A 95 17.39 13.48 13.63
N VAL A 96 16.35 13.51 12.79
CA VAL A 96 16.20 12.63 11.64
C VAL A 96 17.26 12.96 10.58
N ASP A 97 17.95 11.94 10.08
CA ASP A 97 18.83 12.05 8.90
C ASP A 97 18.05 11.67 7.64
N ARG A 98 17.64 10.41 7.50
CA ARG A 98 16.89 9.92 6.35
C ARG A 98 15.97 8.77 6.71
N PHE A 99 15.05 8.45 5.79
CA PHE A 99 14.12 7.32 5.87
C PHE A 99 14.44 6.28 4.80
N GLU A 100 14.56 5.03 5.20
CA GLU A 100 14.68 3.88 4.30
C GLU A 100 13.34 3.13 4.33
N LEU A 101 12.52 3.31 3.30
CA LEU A 101 11.19 2.68 3.24
C LEU A 101 11.35 1.19 2.95
N GLU A 102 11.00 0.35 3.93
CA GLU A 102 11.12 -1.11 3.82
C GLU A 102 9.87 -1.76 3.21
N ARG A 103 8.68 -1.18 3.48
CA ARG A 103 7.40 -1.62 2.95
C ARG A 103 6.45 -0.45 2.79
N VAL A 104 5.76 -0.42 1.65
CA VAL A 104 4.61 0.44 1.40
C VAL A 104 3.51 -0.49 0.91
N ILE A 105 2.45 -0.63 1.68
CA ILE A 105 1.30 -1.47 1.34
C ILE A 105 0.04 -0.67 1.59
N GLY A 106 -0.99 -0.89 0.80
CA GLY A 106 -2.21 -0.15 1.00
C GLY A 106 -3.27 -0.50 -0.01
N ASN A 107 -4.37 0.18 0.11
CA ASN A 107 -5.52 0.00 -0.73
C ASN A 107 -6.25 1.35 -0.85
N ARG A 108 -6.63 1.74 -2.06
CA ARG A 108 -7.33 3.00 -2.33
C ARG A 108 -6.64 4.21 -1.69
N ASN A 109 -7.17 4.67 -0.55
CA ASN A 109 -6.72 5.89 0.14
C ASN A 109 -5.91 5.59 1.42
N ASP A 110 -5.78 4.34 1.79
CA ASP A 110 -5.14 3.93 3.04
C ASP A 110 -3.84 3.20 2.77
N ALA A 111 -2.78 3.57 3.47
CA ALA A 111 -1.48 2.91 3.34
C ALA A 111 -0.83 2.69 4.70
N PHE A 112 -0.08 1.60 4.80
CA PHE A 112 0.86 1.34 5.87
C PHE A 112 2.27 1.39 5.32
N VAL A 113 3.12 2.14 6.00
CA VAL A 113 4.52 2.30 5.64
C VAL A 113 5.38 1.85 6.81
N LYS A 114 6.19 0.82 6.58
CA LYS A 114 7.25 0.43 7.49
C LYS A 114 8.56 1.01 7.00
N TYR A 115 9.27 1.70 7.86
CA TYR A 115 10.56 2.31 7.52
C TYR A 115 11.62 2.14 8.61
N LEU A 116 12.87 2.22 8.20
CA LEU A 116 14.01 2.45 9.06
C LEU A 116 14.36 3.93 9.02
N CYS A 117 14.25 4.61 10.14
CA CYS A 117 14.75 5.96 10.30
C CYS A 117 16.23 5.93 10.71
N ARG A 118 17.08 6.63 9.96
CA ARG A 118 18.45 6.92 10.34
C ARG A 118 18.51 8.26 11.02
N THR A 119 19.31 8.35 12.06
CA THR A 119 19.49 9.57 12.83
C THR A 119 20.90 10.13 12.65
N LYS A 120 21.02 11.44 12.79
CA LYS A 120 22.32 12.14 12.63
C LYS A 120 23.39 11.73 13.63
N ASN A 121 23.00 11.14 14.77
CA ASN A 121 23.92 10.62 15.77
C ASN A 121 24.32 9.14 15.54
N GLY A 122 23.98 8.58 14.37
CA GLY A 122 24.35 7.24 13.97
C GLY A 122 23.43 6.12 14.49
N LYS A 123 22.40 6.46 15.27
CA LYS A 123 21.39 5.50 15.70
C LYS A 123 20.34 5.26 14.60
N SER A 124 19.54 4.23 14.76
CA SER A 124 18.42 3.95 13.89
C SER A 124 17.30 3.25 14.65
N PHE A 125 16.08 3.45 14.19
CA PHE A 125 14.89 2.80 14.71
C PHE A 125 13.88 2.53 13.59
N ARG A 126 12.92 1.64 13.85
CA ARG A 126 11.83 1.34 12.91
C ARG A 126 10.51 1.80 13.48
N ASN A 127 9.70 2.35 12.58
CA ASN A 127 8.30 2.66 12.86
C ASN A 127 7.41 2.06 11.78
N VAL A 128 6.12 1.98 12.11
CA VAL A 128 5.05 1.79 11.15
C VAL A 128 4.16 3.03 11.22
N GLU A 129 3.82 3.59 10.09
CA GLU A 129 2.84 4.66 9.98
C GLU A 129 1.66 4.20 9.13
N TYR A 130 0.45 4.50 9.59
CA TYR A 130 -0.73 4.53 8.75
C TYR A 130 -0.87 5.92 8.15
N LEU A 131 -1.13 5.99 6.84
CA LEU A 131 -1.38 7.22 6.12
C LEU A 131 -2.73 7.12 5.41
N ARG A 132 -3.55 8.16 5.56
CA ARG A 132 -4.68 8.41 4.66
C ARG A 132 -4.25 9.43 3.63
N VAL A 133 -4.42 9.08 2.36
CA VAL A 133 -4.00 9.91 1.24
C VAL A 133 -5.15 10.08 0.25
N THR A 134 -5.29 11.29 -0.28
CA THR A 134 -6.08 11.55 -1.49
C THR A 134 -5.16 11.49 -2.70
N ASP A 135 -5.61 11.95 -3.86
CA ASP A 135 -4.81 11.91 -5.07
C ASP A 135 -3.58 12.82 -5.00
N GLU A 136 -3.61 13.88 -4.17
CA GLU A 136 -2.55 14.89 -4.12
C GLU A 136 -2.05 15.22 -2.71
N LYS A 137 -2.74 14.79 -1.66
CA LYS A 137 -2.48 15.22 -0.29
C LYS A 137 -2.51 14.07 0.72
N VAL A 138 -1.71 14.24 1.77
CA VAL A 138 -1.79 13.42 2.98
C VAL A 138 -2.80 14.07 3.92
N GLU A 139 -3.86 13.34 4.28
CA GLU A 139 -4.94 13.82 5.15
C GLU A 139 -4.74 13.42 6.60
N ALA A 140 -4.19 12.24 6.84
CA ALA A 140 -3.94 11.79 8.21
C ALA A 140 -2.68 10.93 8.28
N ILE A 141 -2.00 10.99 9.40
CA ILE A 141 -0.90 10.08 9.76
C ILE A 141 -1.11 9.60 11.19
N GLU A 142 -0.99 8.30 11.39
CA GLU A 142 -0.91 7.68 12.70
C GLU A 142 0.43 6.96 12.82
N CYS A 143 1.26 7.37 13.76
CA CYS A 143 2.62 6.82 13.93
C CYS A 143 2.65 5.82 15.08
N TYR A 144 2.97 4.58 14.75
CA TYR A 144 3.09 3.47 15.70
C TYR A 144 4.57 3.17 15.94
N PHE A 145 5.02 3.46 17.15
CA PHE A 145 6.39 3.20 17.60
C PHE A 145 6.41 2.70 19.03
N GLY A 146 7.50 2.05 19.40
CA GLY A 146 7.79 1.65 20.77
C GLY A 146 9.05 2.33 21.29
N GLU A 147 9.48 1.94 22.48
CA GLU A 147 10.79 2.36 22.99
C GLU A 147 11.91 1.76 22.15
N GLU A 148 13.03 2.49 21.98
CA GLU A 148 14.19 2.05 21.19
C GLU A 148 14.69 0.67 21.61
N SER A 149 14.65 0.37 22.90
CA SER A 149 15.05 -0.93 23.47
C SER A 149 14.09 -2.08 23.14
N SER A 150 12.84 -1.78 22.74
CA SER A 150 11.81 -2.78 22.43
C SER A 150 11.78 -3.19 20.97
N PHE A 151 12.48 -2.47 20.09
CA PHE A 151 12.54 -2.86 18.69
C PHE A 151 13.44 -4.09 18.53
N PRO A 152 12.99 -5.10 17.81
CA PRO A 152 13.88 -6.19 17.44
C PRO A 152 15.07 -5.58 16.71
N SER A 153 16.26 -5.88 17.19
CA SER A 153 17.49 -5.59 16.47
C SER A 153 17.28 -6.00 15.02
N ALA A 154 17.77 -5.20 14.10
CA ALA A 154 17.69 -5.56 12.69
C ALA A 154 18.12 -7.01 12.59
N VAL A 155 17.22 -7.89 12.16
CA VAL A 155 17.63 -9.25 11.85
C VAL A 155 18.67 -9.07 10.77
N SER A 156 19.91 -9.26 11.12
CA SER A 156 21.04 -9.40 10.21
C SER A 156 20.80 -10.72 9.47
N GLY A 157 19.77 -10.75 8.67
CA GLY A 157 19.32 -11.83 7.86
C GLY A 157 19.57 -11.46 6.41
N GLY A 158 20.81 -11.40 6.06
CA GLY A 158 21.16 -11.69 4.70
C GLY A 158 20.72 -13.13 4.43
N ARG A 159 19.82 -13.30 3.49
CA ARG A 159 19.78 -14.43 2.54
C ARG A 159 19.08 -13.98 1.30
#